data_a53918077a790ff526040ec90dd142b7
#
_entry.id   a53918077a790ff526040ec90dd142b7
#
_cell.length_a   1.000
_cell.length_b   1.000
_cell.length_c   1.000
_cell.angle_alpha   90.00
_cell.angle_beta   90.00
_cell.angle_gamma   90.00
#
_symmetry.space_group_name_H-M   'P 1'
#
loop_
_entity.id
_entity.type
_entity.pdbx_description
1 polymer ?
#
loop_
_entity_poly.entity_id
_entity_poly.type
_entity_poly.pdbx_seq_one_letter_code
_entity_poly.pdbx_strand_id
1 'polypeptide(L)'
;PGPTNPTTPPPGNGGCSVSVNRAEEWNDRFNTTFSVSGSNNWVVTIRTNGGQSLQNSWNASISGSSGTLTARPNGNGNNFGITLYKNGNNTTPTATCSTG
;
A
#
# COMPACT_ATOMS: atom_id res chain seq x y z
N PRO A 1 4.56 -2.62 -16.21
CA PRO A 1 4.32 -2.70 -16.01
C PRO A 1 3.73 -2.73 -15.76
N GLY A 2 3.43 -2.72 -15.56
CA GLY A 2 2.89 -2.60 -15.29
C GLY A 2 2.15 -2.77 -15.00
N PRO A 3 1.94 -2.75 -14.89
CA PRO A 3 1.25 -2.86 -14.43
C PRO A 3 0.49 -3.02 -14.02
N THR A 4 0.10 -3.03 -13.80
CA THR A 4 -0.52 -3.15 -13.32
C THR A 4 -1.44 -3.41 -13.02
N ASN A 5 -2.09 -3.72 -12.96
CA ASN A 5 -2.97 -3.89 -12.69
C ASN A 5 -3.54 -4.15 -11.95
N PRO A 6 -3.96 -4.04 -11.70
CA PRO A 6 -4.53 -3.86 -10.90
C PRO A 6 -5.41 -4.57 -10.44
N THR A 7 -5.58 -4.91 -10.14
CA THR A 7 -6.19 -5.62 -9.76
C THR A 7 -7.13 -5.53 -8.97
N THR A 8 -7.77 -5.69 -8.92
CA THR A 8 -8.75 -5.56 -8.32
C THR A 8 -9.01 -6.26 -7.26
N PRO A 9 -9.25 -5.99 -6.51
CA PRO A 9 -9.46 -6.47 -5.39
C PRO A 9 -10.67 -6.88 -5.09
N PRO A 10 -10.79 -7.54 -4.49
CA PRO A 10 -11.83 -8.04 -4.13
C PRO A 10 -12.50 -7.41 -3.28
N PRO A 11 -13.23 -7.38 -3.21
CA PRO A 11 -14.03 -6.76 -2.51
C PRO A 11 -14.04 -6.94 -1.26
N GLY A 12 -13.56 -6.92 -0.86
CA GLY A 12 -13.50 -6.98 0.32
C GLY A 12 -14.52 -6.67 1.01
N ASN A 13 -14.50 -5.98 1.74
CA ASN A 13 -15.40 -5.78 2.53
C ASN A 13 -15.87 -4.56 2.59
N GLY A 14 -16.20 -4.13 2.08
CA GLY A 14 -16.70 -3.10 2.41
C GLY A 14 -16.78 -1.92 1.72
N GLY A 15 -16.96 -1.73 0.75
CA GLY A 15 -17.25 -0.51 0.18
C GLY A 15 -16.11 0.30 -0.30
N CYS A 16 -14.96 -0.19 -0.28
CA CYS A 16 -13.82 0.54 -0.85
C CYS A 16 -12.92 -0.40 -1.64
N SER A 17 -12.12 0.18 -2.48
CA SER A 17 -11.14 -0.59 -3.22
C SER A 17 -9.83 0.18 -3.24
N VAL A 18 -8.73 -0.53 -3.41
CA VAL A 18 -7.42 0.09 -3.45
C VAL A 18 -6.67 -0.46 -4.65
N SER A 19 -6.01 0.42 -5.39
CA SER A 19 -5.13 0.01 -6.45
C SER A 19 -3.68 0.28 -6.04
N VAL A 20 -2.79 -0.59 -6.46
CA VAL A 20 -1.41 -0.57 -6.08
C VAL A 20 -0.56 -0.31 -7.31
N ASN A 21 0.38 0.66 -7.19
CA ASN A 21 1.20 1.02 -8.30
C ASN A 21 2.63 1.05 -7.86
N ARG A 22 3.49 0.35 -8.58
CA ARG A 22 4.92 0.41 -8.32
C ARG A 22 5.42 1.72 -8.87
N ALA A 23 6.13 2.45 -8.06
CA ALA A 23 6.64 3.75 -8.47
C ALA A 23 8.17 3.69 -8.63
N GLU A 24 8.90 4.61 -8.01
CA GLU A 24 10.35 4.67 -8.18
C GLU A 24 11.04 3.51 -7.51
N GLU A 25 12.23 3.20 -7.98
CA GLU A 25 12.95 2.06 -7.46
C GLU A 25 14.44 2.37 -7.39
N TRP A 26 15.07 1.93 -6.32
CA TRP A 26 16.51 2.05 -6.13
C TRP A 26 17.07 0.65 -5.86
N ASN A 27 18.35 0.56 -5.58
CA ASN A 27 18.97 -0.74 -5.35
C ASN A 27 18.42 -1.44 -4.11
N ASP A 28 18.17 -0.71 -3.06
CA ASP A 28 17.81 -1.30 -1.79
C ASP A 28 16.37 -1.04 -1.37
N ARG A 29 15.63 -0.27 -2.14
CA ARG A 29 14.26 0.11 -1.76
C ARG A 29 13.44 0.49 -2.98
N PHE A 30 12.15 0.63 -2.79
CA PHE A 30 11.27 1.07 -3.86
C PHE A 30 10.07 1.78 -3.25
N ASN A 31 9.44 2.61 -4.05
CA ASN A 31 8.21 3.29 -3.67
C ASN A 31 7.02 2.56 -4.27
N THR A 32 5.95 2.48 -3.51
CA THR A 32 4.67 1.95 -3.99
C THR A 32 3.61 2.95 -3.62
N THR A 33 2.75 3.29 -4.55
CA THR A 33 1.67 4.22 -4.31
C THR A 33 0.34 3.49 -4.34
N PHE A 34 -0.62 4.02 -3.61
CA PHE A 34 -1.92 3.39 -3.45
C PHE A 34 -2.99 4.43 -3.69
N SER A 35 -4.02 4.04 -4.42
CA SER A 35 -5.19 4.89 -4.64
C SER A 35 -6.40 4.18 -4.10
N VAL A 36 -7.12 4.83 -3.21
CA VAL A 36 -8.32 4.26 -2.59
C VAL A 36 -9.55 4.95 -3.15
N SER A 37 -10.57 4.20 -3.43
CA SER A 37 -11.82 4.76 -3.90
C SER A 37 -12.98 4.09 -3.19
N GLY A 38 -14.12 4.73 -3.17
CA GLY A 38 -15.35 4.20 -2.60
C GLY A 38 -15.63 4.64 -1.18
N SER A 39 -14.66 5.20 -0.47
CA SER A 39 -14.87 5.66 0.90
C SER A 39 -13.79 6.63 1.28
N ASN A 40 -14.09 7.54 2.19
CA ASN A 40 -13.09 8.41 2.79
C ASN A 40 -12.70 7.91 4.18
N ASN A 41 -13.27 6.82 4.63
CA ASN A 41 -12.98 6.26 5.94
C ASN A 41 -12.43 4.86 5.74
N TRP A 42 -11.39 4.76 4.97
CA TRP A 42 -10.83 3.49 4.56
C TRP A 42 -9.73 3.02 5.50
N VAL A 43 -9.54 1.71 5.51
CA VAL A 43 -8.40 1.09 6.17
C VAL A 43 -7.78 0.16 5.13
N VAL A 44 -6.53 0.39 4.81
CA VAL A 44 -5.83 -0.43 3.83
C VAL A 44 -4.83 -1.31 4.57
N THR A 45 -4.94 -2.60 4.34
CA THR A 45 -4.01 -3.57 4.90
C THR A 45 -3.00 -3.93 3.82
N ILE A 46 -1.73 -3.68 4.09
CA ILE A 46 -0.67 -3.89 3.14
C ILE A 46 0.17 -5.06 3.64
N ARG A 47 0.44 -6.01 2.76
CA ARG A 47 1.28 -7.13 3.12
C ARG A 47 2.57 -7.06 2.36
N THR A 48 3.66 -6.98 3.08
CA THR A 48 4.99 -6.99 2.49
C THR A 48 5.43 -8.43 2.25
N ASN A 49 6.52 -8.60 1.53
CA ASN A 49 7.00 -9.92 1.14
C ASN A 49 8.39 -10.16 1.71
N GLY A 50 8.62 -11.34 2.21
CA GLY A 50 9.93 -11.73 2.71
C GLY A 50 10.41 -10.78 3.80
N GLY A 51 11.58 -10.25 3.67
CA GLY A 51 12.14 -9.36 4.68
C GLY A 51 11.89 -7.88 4.46
N GLN A 52 11.01 -7.53 3.54
CA GLN A 52 10.74 -6.13 3.26
C GLN A 52 10.29 -5.38 4.51
N SER A 53 10.68 -4.13 4.63
CA SER A 53 10.30 -3.33 5.78
C SER A 53 10.03 -1.90 5.37
N LEU A 54 9.20 -1.22 6.15
CA LEU A 54 8.79 0.14 5.85
C LEU A 54 9.92 1.11 6.19
N GLN A 55 10.24 1.96 5.23
CA GLN A 55 11.24 2.99 5.44
C GLN A 55 10.58 4.35 5.61
N ASN A 56 9.55 4.62 4.85
CA ASN A 56 8.89 5.92 4.89
C ASN A 56 7.47 5.80 4.35
N SER A 57 6.64 6.78 4.63
CA SER A 57 5.30 6.84 4.09
C SER A 57 4.87 8.29 3.98
N TRP A 58 3.88 8.55 3.14
CA TRP A 58 3.36 9.90 2.99
C TRP A 58 1.86 9.85 2.69
N ASN A 59 1.18 10.87 3.15
CA ASN A 59 -0.25 11.10 2.92
C ASN A 59 -1.18 10.09 3.59
N ALA A 60 -0.68 9.32 4.52
CA ALA A 60 -1.52 8.42 5.31
C ALA A 60 -0.83 8.13 6.63
N SER A 61 -1.58 7.64 7.58
CA SER A 61 -1.03 7.18 8.83
C SER A 61 -0.79 5.69 8.72
N ILE A 62 0.46 5.28 8.83
CA ILE A 62 0.83 3.88 8.68
C ILE A 62 1.29 3.33 10.00
N SER A 63 0.79 2.17 10.38
CA SER A 63 1.28 1.46 11.55
C SER A 63 1.88 0.13 11.11
N GLY A 64 2.87 -0.32 11.86
CA GLY A 64 3.61 -1.52 11.51
C GLY A 64 4.91 -1.16 10.79
N SER A 65 5.80 -2.10 10.68
CA SER A 65 7.08 -1.87 10.01
C SER A 65 7.41 -2.96 9.00
N SER A 66 6.95 -4.16 9.19
CA SER A 66 7.16 -5.24 8.24
C SER A 66 6.05 -6.26 8.40
N GLY A 67 5.90 -7.10 7.41
CA GLY A 67 4.85 -8.10 7.41
C GLY A 67 3.51 -7.50 7.03
N THR A 68 2.73 -7.07 7.98
CA THR A 68 1.43 -6.47 7.73
C THR A 68 1.46 -5.02 8.21
N LEU A 69 1.13 -4.11 7.31
CA LEU A 69 1.04 -2.69 7.62
C LEU A 69 -0.40 -2.25 7.52
N THR A 70 -0.80 -1.30 8.33
CA THR A 70 -2.16 -0.76 8.30
C THR A 70 -2.09 0.72 8.00
N ALA A 71 -2.79 1.15 6.96
CA ALA A 71 -2.84 2.54 6.54
C ALA A 71 -4.21 3.12 6.76
N ARG A 72 -4.27 4.32 7.30
CA ARG A 72 -5.52 5.03 7.54
C ARG A 72 -5.41 6.44 6.99
N PRO A 73 -6.53 7.06 6.62
CA PRO A 73 -6.49 8.41 6.10
C PRO A 73 -6.02 9.40 7.18
N ASN A 74 -5.25 10.37 6.77
CA ASN A 74 -4.77 11.39 7.70
C ASN A 74 -5.19 12.79 7.27
N GLY A 75 -6.17 12.88 6.41
CA GLY A 75 -6.66 14.19 5.96
C GLY A 75 -6.05 14.67 4.66
N ASN A 76 -5.17 13.90 4.06
CA ASN A 76 -4.52 14.32 2.82
C ASN A 76 -5.08 13.62 1.58
N GLY A 77 -6.28 13.13 1.66
CA GLY A 77 -6.94 12.53 0.51
C GLY A 77 -6.86 11.02 0.52
N ASN A 78 -7.15 10.44 -0.62
CA ASN A 78 -7.26 9.00 -0.74
C ASN A 78 -6.12 8.38 -1.54
N ASN A 79 -5.04 9.11 -1.72
CA ASN A 79 -3.85 8.60 -2.38
C ASN A 79 -2.68 8.70 -1.42
N PHE A 80 -1.93 7.67 -1.30
CA PHE A 80 -0.78 7.68 -0.40
C PHE A 80 0.31 6.78 -0.95
N GLY A 81 1.44 6.77 -0.29
CA GLY A 81 2.53 5.93 -0.72
C GLY A 81 3.42 5.50 0.42
N ILE A 82 4.22 4.51 0.16
CA ILE A 82 5.19 4.02 1.11
C ILE A 82 6.50 3.72 0.39
N THR A 83 7.58 3.74 1.14
CA THR A 83 8.88 3.28 0.67
C THR A 83 9.24 2.04 1.48
N LEU A 84 9.51 0.95 0.80
CA LEU A 84 9.91 -0.28 1.44
C LEU A 84 11.35 -0.61 1.11
N TYR A 85 12.11 -1.05 2.10
CA TYR A 85 13.40 -1.66 1.85
C TYR A 85 13.16 -3.04 1.25
N LYS A 86 13.96 -3.39 0.25
CA LYS A 86 13.82 -4.69 -0.40
C LYS A 86 14.28 -5.83 0.49
N ASN A 87 15.39 -5.65 1.17
CA ASN A 87 15.93 -6.68 2.05
C ASN A 87 15.93 -8.07 1.40
N GLY A 88 16.31 -8.09 0.15
CA GLY A 88 16.38 -9.35 -0.59
C GLY A 88 15.12 -9.75 -1.32
N ASN A 89 14.08 -8.94 -1.28
CA ASN A 89 12.83 -9.27 -1.95
C ASN A 89 12.31 -8.06 -2.72
N ASN A 90 12.15 -8.19 -4.01
CA ASN A 90 11.75 -7.09 -4.87
C ASN A 90 10.28 -7.20 -5.30
N THR A 91 9.49 -7.98 -4.63
CA THR A 91 8.10 -8.20 -5.01
C THR A 91 7.24 -7.04 -4.52
N THR A 92 6.35 -6.57 -5.37
CA THR A 92 5.43 -5.49 -5.00
C THR A 92 4.49 -6.00 -3.91
N PRO A 93 4.27 -5.22 -2.86
CA PRO A 93 3.37 -5.66 -1.79
C PRO A 93 1.93 -5.69 -2.27
N THR A 94 1.11 -6.42 -1.59
CA THR A 94 -0.32 -6.50 -1.89
C THR A 94 -1.08 -5.69 -0.86
N ALA A 95 -2.27 -5.26 -1.23
CA ALA A 95 -3.09 -4.44 -0.35
C ALA A 95 -4.57 -4.77 -0.52
N THR A 96 -5.30 -4.65 0.56
CA THR A 96 -6.75 -4.80 0.54
C THR A 96 -7.36 -3.63 1.27
N CYS A 97 -8.57 -3.26 0.92
CA CYS A 97 -9.26 -2.12 1.52
C CYS A 97 -10.51 -2.57 2.27
N SER A 98 -10.74 -1.93 3.41
CA SER A 98 -12.00 -2.09 4.11
C SER A 98 -12.37 -0.74 4.69
N THR A 99 -13.64 -0.57 5.08
CA THR A 99 -14.05 0.66 5.72
C THR A 99 -13.96 0.50 7.22
N GLY A 100 -13.48 1.55 7.85
CA GLY A 100 -13.27 1.49 9.27
C GLY A 100 -14.38 2.09 10.09
#